data_2036d43318ffc16b3e1c3f92f8bb4cc2
#
_entry.id   2036d43318ffc16b3e1c3f92f8bb4cc2
#
_cell.length_a   1.000
_cell.length_b   1.000
_cell.length_c   1.000
_cell.angle_alpha   90.00
_cell.angle_beta   90.00
_cell.angle_gamma   90.00
#
_symmetry.space_group_name_H-M   'P 1'
#
loop_
_entity.id
_entity.type
_entity.pdbx_description
1 polymer ?
#
loop_
_entity_poly.entity_id
_entity_poly.type
_entity_poly.pdbx_seq_one_letter_code
_entity_poly.pdbx_strand_id
1 'polypeptide(L)'
;MEPLRIKDLPVTDRPRERLSLLGPDSLRSAELIGILLRTGLQGASAVQVADNLLSRFPSLSELSRASLDELQQVRGIGFDKAVALQAAFTLARRIASEIRAEAPLLDTPDRVADLLR
;
A
#
# COMPACT_ATOMS: atom_id res chain seq x y z
N MET A 1 -16.20 4.87 -22.06
CA MET A 1 -15.97 5.94 -21.06
C MET A 1 -14.57 5.78 -20.49
N GLU A 2 -13.80 6.84 -20.47
CA GLU A 2 -12.47 6.80 -19.89
C GLU A 2 -12.55 6.83 -18.37
N PRO A 3 -11.73 6.03 -17.68
CA PRO A 3 -11.69 6.11 -16.22
C PRO A 3 -11.16 7.46 -15.75
N LEU A 4 -11.62 7.92 -14.61
CA LEU A 4 -11.15 9.16 -14.03
C LEU A 4 -9.69 9.02 -13.62
N ARG A 5 -8.92 10.04 -13.89
CA ARG A 5 -7.55 10.14 -13.41
C ARG A 5 -7.55 10.80 -12.04
N ILE A 6 -6.52 10.53 -11.24
CA ILE A 6 -6.42 11.15 -9.93
C ILE A 6 -6.45 12.67 -10.03
N LYS A 7 -5.78 13.24 -11.03
CA LYS A 7 -5.76 14.69 -11.23
C LYS A 7 -7.11 15.29 -11.60
N ASP A 8 -8.07 14.45 -12.05
CA ASP A 8 -9.41 14.89 -12.41
C ASP A 8 -10.36 14.90 -11.22
N LEU A 9 -9.92 14.40 -10.06
CA LEU A 9 -10.71 14.39 -8.84
C LEU A 9 -10.58 15.73 -8.11
N PRO A 10 -11.60 16.11 -7.31
CA PRO A 10 -11.43 17.26 -6.40
C PRO A 10 -10.19 17.06 -5.52
N VAL A 11 -9.53 18.13 -5.17
CA VAL A 11 -8.29 18.09 -4.37
C VAL A 11 -8.51 17.28 -3.10
N THR A 12 -9.65 17.46 -2.42
CA THR A 12 -9.95 16.75 -1.17
C THR A 12 -10.18 15.26 -1.38
N ASP A 13 -10.42 14.81 -2.63
CA ASP A 13 -10.63 13.40 -2.94
C ASP A 13 -9.39 12.72 -3.49
N ARG A 14 -8.33 13.47 -3.75
CA ARG A 14 -7.07 12.90 -4.23
C ARG A 14 -6.33 12.27 -3.06
N PRO A 15 -5.83 11.03 -3.21
CA PRO A 15 -5.20 10.32 -2.09
C PRO A 15 -4.06 11.09 -1.41
N ARG A 16 -3.17 11.70 -2.17
CA ARG A 16 -2.03 12.44 -1.60
C ARG A 16 -2.49 13.64 -0.78
N GLU A 17 -3.45 14.39 -1.28
CA GLU A 17 -3.99 15.56 -0.59
C GLU A 17 -4.80 15.13 0.63
N ARG A 18 -5.57 14.05 0.53
CA ARG A 18 -6.30 13.51 1.68
C ARG A 18 -5.35 13.06 2.78
N LEU A 19 -4.25 12.40 2.40
CA LEU A 19 -3.25 11.99 3.39
C LEU A 19 -2.68 13.21 4.10
N SER A 20 -2.36 14.25 3.35
CA SER A 20 -1.78 15.48 3.90
C SER A 20 -2.75 16.24 4.80
N LEU A 21 -4.02 16.30 4.40
CA LEU A 21 -5.03 17.12 5.10
C LEU A 21 -5.71 16.36 6.24
N LEU A 22 -5.98 15.07 6.05
CA LEU A 22 -6.81 14.28 6.97
C LEU A 22 -6.03 13.17 7.68
N GLY A 23 -4.78 12.95 7.29
CA GLY A 23 -3.93 11.91 7.86
C GLY A 23 -4.06 10.56 7.16
N PRO A 24 -3.08 9.68 7.37
CA PRO A 24 -3.02 8.39 6.64
C PRO A 24 -4.17 7.44 6.96
N ASP A 25 -4.73 7.52 8.18
CA ASP A 25 -5.79 6.60 8.57
C ASP A 25 -7.12 6.89 7.87
N SER A 26 -7.22 8.03 7.18
CA SER A 26 -8.41 8.37 6.40
C SER A 26 -8.48 7.63 5.07
N LEU A 27 -7.40 6.95 4.66
CA LEU A 27 -7.30 6.32 3.35
C LEU A 27 -7.48 4.82 3.43
N ARG A 28 -8.11 4.26 2.38
CA ARG A 28 -8.19 2.80 2.20
C ARG A 28 -6.83 2.28 1.74
N SER A 29 -6.61 0.98 1.89
CA SER A 29 -5.36 0.35 1.45
C SER A 29 -5.08 0.59 -0.03
N ALA A 30 -6.09 0.52 -0.89
CA ALA A 30 -5.92 0.78 -2.31
C ALA A 30 -5.42 2.20 -2.57
N GLU A 31 -5.91 3.17 -1.80
CA GLU A 31 -5.47 4.55 -1.94
C GLU A 31 -4.02 4.74 -1.52
N LEU A 32 -3.61 4.10 -0.43
CA LEU A 32 -2.22 4.14 0.03
C LEU A 32 -1.28 3.51 -1.00
N ILE A 33 -1.68 2.37 -1.54
CA ILE A 33 -0.91 1.71 -2.62
C ILE A 33 -0.86 2.61 -3.84
N GLY A 34 -1.97 3.26 -4.18
CA GLY A 34 -2.02 4.19 -5.30
C GLY A 34 -1.00 5.32 -5.17
N ILE A 35 -0.81 5.82 -3.94
CA ILE A 35 0.23 6.83 -3.67
C ILE A 35 1.62 6.27 -3.97
N LEU A 36 1.90 5.04 -3.54
CA LEU A 36 3.18 4.39 -3.81
C LEU A 36 3.42 4.19 -5.30
N LEU A 37 2.38 3.86 -6.04
CA LEU A 37 2.49 3.66 -7.48
C LEU A 37 2.69 4.96 -8.24
N ARG A 38 2.25 6.07 -7.70
CA ARG A 38 2.36 7.44 -8.22
C ARG A 38 1.50 7.70 -9.45
N THR A 39 1.65 6.88 -10.49
CA THR A 39 0.90 7.02 -11.74
C THR A 39 0.24 5.70 -12.07
N GLY A 40 -0.90 5.80 -12.76
CA GLY A 40 -1.57 4.61 -13.27
C GLY A 40 -1.10 4.23 -14.65
N LEU A 41 -1.86 3.35 -15.27
CA LEU A 41 -1.69 2.96 -16.66
C LEU A 41 -2.59 3.84 -17.51
N GLN A 42 -2.27 4.01 -18.79
CA GLN A 42 -3.17 4.69 -19.70
C GLN A 42 -4.54 4.00 -19.68
N GLY A 43 -5.58 4.77 -19.36
CA GLY A 43 -6.92 4.23 -19.21
C GLY A 43 -7.25 3.72 -17.81
N ALA A 44 -6.36 3.86 -16.84
CA ALA A 44 -6.62 3.45 -15.46
C ALA A 44 -5.83 4.33 -14.51
N SER A 45 -6.46 4.77 -13.41
CA SER A 45 -5.77 5.55 -12.39
C SER A 45 -4.87 4.65 -11.55
N ALA A 46 -3.95 5.27 -10.78
CA ALA A 46 -3.10 4.52 -9.86
C ALA A 46 -3.94 3.75 -8.82
N VAL A 47 -5.06 4.33 -8.37
CA VAL A 47 -5.96 3.65 -7.43
C VAL A 47 -6.61 2.43 -8.07
N GLN A 48 -6.98 2.53 -9.34
CA GLN A 48 -7.55 1.38 -10.06
C GLN A 48 -6.52 0.26 -10.22
N VAL A 49 -5.26 0.61 -10.50
CA VAL A 49 -4.20 -0.38 -10.56
C VAL A 49 -3.99 -1.03 -9.19
N ALA A 50 -4.07 -0.23 -8.13
CA ALA A 50 -3.99 -0.74 -6.76
C ALA A 50 -5.17 -1.68 -6.45
N ASP A 51 -6.36 -1.36 -6.92
CA ASP A 51 -7.52 -2.27 -6.77
C ASP A 51 -7.27 -3.59 -7.52
N ASN A 52 -6.66 -3.54 -8.69
CA ASN A 52 -6.29 -4.75 -9.43
C ASN A 52 -5.30 -5.61 -8.66
N LEU A 53 -4.32 -4.97 -8.01
CA LEU A 53 -3.37 -5.68 -7.13
C LEU A 53 -4.10 -6.38 -6.00
N LEU A 54 -5.02 -5.70 -5.34
CA LEU A 54 -5.75 -6.27 -4.21
C LEU A 54 -6.77 -7.33 -4.63
N SER A 55 -7.20 -7.30 -5.89
CA SER A 55 -8.01 -8.39 -6.44
C SER A 55 -7.19 -9.65 -6.66
N ARG A 56 -5.96 -9.49 -7.12
CA ARG A 56 -5.04 -10.61 -7.36
C ARG A 56 -4.48 -11.17 -6.06
N PHE A 57 -4.23 -10.27 -5.07
CA PHE A 57 -3.69 -10.63 -3.77
C PHE A 57 -4.65 -10.07 -2.71
N PRO A 58 -5.64 -10.86 -2.28
CA PRO A 58 -6.78 -10.33 -1.50
C PRO A 58 -6.46 -9.75 -0.14
N SER A 59 -5.26 -9.98 0.39
CA SER A 59 -4.86 -9.35 1.65
C SER A 59 -3.51 -8.65 1.49
N LEU A 60 -3.27 -7.66 2.33
CA LEU A 60 -1.96 -7.00 2.35
C LEU A 60 -0.84 -7.97 2.68
N SER A 61 -1.14 -8.95 3.53
CA SER A 61 -0.17 -10.00 3.88
C SER A 61 0.23 -10.81 2.65
N GLU A 62 -0.72 -11.24 1.84
CA GLU A 62 -0.45 -11.98 0.61
C GLU A 62 0.30 -11.12 -0.39
N LEU A 63 -0.13 -9.87 -0.57
CA LEU A 63 0.53 -8.93 -1.45
C LEU A 63 1.99 -8.71 -1.04
N SER A 64 2.24 -8.60 0.26
CA SER A 64 3.59 -8.36 0.77
C SER A 64 4.56 -9.50 0.51
N ARG A 65 4.04 -10.71 0.25
CA ARG A 65 4.86 -11.89 -0.02
C ARG A 65 5.01 -12.20 -1.50
N ALA A 66 4.37 -11.41 -2.37
CA ALA A 66 4.45 -11.63 -3.80
C ALA A 66 5.87 -11.38 -4.31
N SER A 67 6.29 -12.20 -5.27
CA SER A 67 7.58 -12.02 -5.94
C SER A 67 7.49 -10.87 -6.95
N LEU A 68 8.65 -10.39 -7.40
CA LEU A 68 8.68 -9.38 -8.46
C LEU A 68 7.93 -9.85 -9.71
N ASP A 69 8.12 -11.12 -10.09
CA ASP A 69 7.44 -11.68 -11.26
C ASP A 69 5.93 -11.69 -11.08
N GLU A 70 5.47 -12.11 -9.91
CA GLU A 70 4.03 -12.14 -9.62
C GLU A 70 3.42 -10.74 -9.65
N LEU A 71 4.11 -9.76 -9.10
CA LEU A 71 3.64 -8.38 -9.10
C LEU A 71 3.54 -7.85 -10.53
N GLN A 72 4.51 -8.16 -11.37
CA GLN A 72 4.54 -7.68 -12.74
C GLN A 72 3.49 -8.33 -13.63
N GLN A 73 2.87 -9.41 -13.20
CA GLN A 73 1.75 -10.00 -13.92
C GLN A 73 0.47 -9.16 -13.82
N VAL A 74 0.41 -8.26 -12.86
CA VAL A 74 -0.74 -7.37 -12.72
C VAL A 74 -0.61 -6.23 -13.72
N ARG A 75 -1.67 -6.00 -14.49
CA ARG A 75 -1.68 -4.95 -15.49
C ARG A 75 -1.44 -3.59 -14.84
N GLY A 76 -0.50 -2.85 -15.36
CA GLY A 76 -0.12 -1.54 -14.83
C GLY A 76 1.09 -1.59 -13.90
N ILE A 77 1.56 -2.78 -13.56
CA ILE A 77 2.73 -2.96 -12.68
C ILE A 77 3.92 -3.43 -13.50
N GLY A 78 4.78 -2.50 -13.85
CA GLY A 78 6.07 -2.83 -14.46
C GLY A 78 7.13 -3.06 -13.40
N PHE A 79 8.37 -3.19 -13.86
CA PHE A 79 9.51 -3.48 -12.98
C PHE A 79 9.68 -2.43 -11.87
N ASP A 80 9.65 -1.15 -12.24
CA ASP A 80 9.90 -0.08 -11.27
C ASP A 80 8.85 -0.05 -10.16
N LYS A 81 7.58 -0.23 -10.50
CA LYS A 81 6.50 -0.25 -9.52
C LYS A 81 6.58 -1.50 -8.64
N ALA A 82 6.91 -2.64 -9.23
CA ALA A 82 7.08 -3.88 -8.48
C ALA A 82 8.21 -3.75 -7.45
N VAL A 83 9.32 -3.16 -7.85
CA VAL A 83 10.46 -2.91 -6.96
C VAL A 83 10.07 -1.97 -5.82
N ALA A 84 9.35 -0.89 -6.14
CA ALA A 84 8.92 0.06 -5.12
C ALA A 84 7.99 -0.60 -4.08
N LEU A 85 7.06 -1.42 -4.55
CA LEU A 85 6.16 -2.15 -3.65
C LEU A 85 6.93 -3.13 -2.77
N GLN A 86 7.84 -3.89 -3.36
CA GLN A 86 8.61 -4.88 -2.61
C GLN A 86 9.51 -4.20 -1.58
N ALA A 87 10.11 -3.06 -1.93
CA ALA A 87 10.92 -2.28 -1.00
C ALA A 87 10.07 -1.80 0.19
N ALA A 88 8.88 -1.27 -0.07
CA ALA A 88 7.99 -0.81 0.98
C ALA A 88 7.57 -1.94 1.92
N PHE A 89 7.20 -3.09 1.37
CA PHE A 89 6.82 -4.24 2.19
C PHE A 89 7.99 -4.81 2.96
N THR A 90 9.20 -4.76 2.40
CA THR A 90 10.41 -5.19 3.11
C THR A 90 10.66 -4.29 4.33
N LEU A 91 10.52 -2.98 4.16
CA LEU A 91 10.64 -2.04 5.28
C LEU A 91 9.59 -2.31 6.35
N ALA A 92 8.36 -2.61 5.94
CA ALA A 92 7.30 -2.94 6.89
C ALA A 92 7.65 -4.18 7.72
N ARG A 93 8.23 -5.20 7.09
CA ARG A 93 8.67 -6.40 7.81
C ARG A 93 9.81 -6.11 8.78
N ARG A 94 10.74 -5.25 8.39
CA ARG A 94 11.83 -4.85 9.28
C ARG A 94 11.32 -4.05 10.48
N ILE A 95 10.34 -3.18 10.27
CA ILE A 95 9.70 -2.45 11.36
C ILE A 95 9.06 -3.43 12.34
N ALA A 96 8.30 -4.40 11.84
CA ALA A 96 7.67 -5.41 12.69
C ALA A 96 8.71 -6.22 13.47
N SER A 97 9.83 -6.54 12.84
CA SER A 97 10.94 -7.27 13.46
C SER A 97 11.57 -6.46 14.59
N GLU A 98 11.79 -5.17 14.36
CA GLU A 98 12.36 -4.27 15.38
C GLU A 98 11.43 -4.13 16.58
N ILE A 99 10.12 -3.99 16.34
CA ILE A 99 9.14 -3.91 17.41
C ILE A 99 9.21 -5.16 18.28
N ARG A 100 9.27 -6.36 17.66
CA ARG A 100 9.38 -7.61 18.42
C ARG A 100 10.68 -7.68 19.22
N ALA A 101 11.77 -7.19 18.67
CA ALA A 101 13.08 -7.20 19.36
C ALA A 101 13.10 -6.22 20.53
N GLU A 102 12.42 -5.08 20.39
CA GLU A 102 12.37 -4.06 21.44
C GLU A 102 11.44 -4.43 22.60
N ALA A 103 10.60 -5.43 22.42
CA ALA A 103 9.62 -5.81 23.42
C ALA A 103 9.77 -7.28 23.80
N PRO A 104 10.86 -7.63 24.52
CA PRO A 104 11.13 -9.04 24.85
C PRO A 104 10.07 -9.65 25.77
N LEU A 105 9.25 -8.85 26.42
CA LEU A 105 8.19 -9.32 27.32
C LEU A 105 6.82 -9.23 26.67
N LEU A 106 6.74 -9.54 25.37
CA LEU A 106 5.48 -9.56 24.62
C LEU A 106 4.55 -10.71 25.05
N ASP A 107 4.92 -11.44 26.06
CA ASP A 107 4.07 -12.47 26.67
C ASP A 107 2.86 -11.88 27.41
N THR A 108 2.84 -10.56 27.65
CA THR A 108 1.71 -9.89 28.27
C THR A 108 0.85 -9.20 27.22
N PRO A 109 -0.47 -9.50 27.15
CA PRO A 109 -1.33 -8.90 26.12
C PRO A 109 -1.37 -7.37 26.16
N ASP A 110 -1.31 -6.78 27.34
CA ASP A 110 -1.35 -5.31 27.47
C ASP A 110 -0.14 -4.66 26.80
N ARG A 111 1.03 -5.25 26.92
CA ARG A 111 2.23 -4.71 26.29
C ARG A 111 2.17 -4.84 24.78
N VAL A 112 1.63 -5.94 24.29
CA VAL A 112 1.43 -6.14 22.86
C VAL A 112 0.51 -5.08 22.31
N ALA A 113 -0.60 -4.82 23.00
CA ALA A 113 -1.57 -3.81 22.58
C ALA A 113 -0.94 -2.42 22.53
N ASP A 114 -0.12 -2.06 23.50
CA ASP A 114 0.55 -0.76 23.55
C ASP A 114 1.54 -0.58 22.40
N LEU A 115 2.24 -1.63 22.03
CA LEU A 115 3.22 -1.58 20.96
C LEU A 115 2.60 -1.51 19.58
N LEU A 116 1.40 -2.05 19.42
CA LEU A 116 0.73 -2.13 18.13
C LEU A 116 -0.19 -0.95 17.83
N ARG A 117 -0.31 -0.02 18.74
CA ARG A 117 -1.13 1.17 18.54
C ARG A 117 -0.44 2.26 17.73
#